data_160b455474de5a9c7dca1c80cb8e3717
#
_entry.id   160b455474de5a9c7dca1c80cb8e3717
#
_cell.length_a   1.000
_cell.length_b   1.000
_cell.length_c   1.000
_cell.angle_alpha   90.00
_cell.angle_beta   90.00
_cell.angle_gamma   90.00
#
_symmetry.space_group_name_H-M   'P 1'
#
loop_
_entity.id
_entity.type
_entity.pdbx_description
1 polymer ?
#
loop_
_entity_poly.entity_id
_entity_poly.type
_entity_poly.pdbx_seq_one_letter_code
_entity_poly.pdbx_strand_id
1 'polypeptide(L)'
;MKRTALKRGNSILKTKKPLGCGKNYTGLKSNSTLKTTSTLKQTKSLKPQSDKARELWVEARGKCIIRDGGKCQVCGQPGTQVHHIHLRSKRKDLLYSLNNLILLCDKHHFHQGMIKYKEQTELIALAKKMSVEELLNFAETKGNDNGN
;
A
#
# COMPACT_ATOMS: atom_id res chain seq x y z
N MET A 1 -41.74 24.13 35.22
CA MET A 1 -41.28 22.87 34.62
C MET A 1 -40.16 22.32 35.49
N LYS A 2 -40.44 21.21 36.21
CA LYS A 2 -39.48 20.60 37.17
C LYS A 2 -38.57 19.62 36.40
N ARG A 3 -37.23 19.85 36.44
CA ARG A 3 -36.22 18.94 35.84
C ARG A 3 -35.97 17.78 36.80
N THR A 4 -36.29 16.56 36.37
CA THR A 4 -35.99 15.34 37.10
C THR A 4 -34.55 14.92 36.85
N ALA A 5 -33.74 14.85 37.91
CA ALA A 5 -32.36 14.39 37.86
C ALA A 5 -32.28 12.87 37.74
N LEU A 6 -31.61 12.37 36.70
CA LEU A 6 -31.30 10.96 36.51
C LEU A 6 -30.21 10.53 37.48
N LYS A 7 -30.56 9.61 38.42
CA LYS A 7 -29.62 8.95 39.33
C LYS A 7 -28.70 8.00 38.53
N ARG A 8 -27.39 8.24 38.56
CA ARG A 8 -26.38 7.28 38.06
C ARG A 8 -26.31 6.09 39.01
N GLY A 9 -26.74 4.92 38.53
CA GLY A 9 -26.54 3.65 39.23
C GLY A 9 -25.07 3.22 39.18
N ASN A 10 -24.42 3.16 40.35
CA ASN A 10 -23.09 2.56 40.51
C ASN A 10 -23.25 1.02 40.44
N SER A 11 -23.06 0.41 39.29
CA SER A 11 -22.89 -1.04 39.21
C SER A 11 -21.42 -1.38 39.53
N ILE A 12 -21.19 -1.81 40.76
CA ILE A 12 -19.91 -2.38 41.20
C ILE A 12 -19.74 -3.72 40.49
N LEU A 13 -18.88 -3.79 39.49
CA LEU A 13 -18.42 -5.04 38.90
C LEU A 13 -17.63 -5.83 39.95
N LYS A 14 -18.27 -6.87 40.49
CA LYS A 14 -17.61 -7.85 41.36
C LYS A 14 -16.54 -8.57 40.55
N THR A 15 -15.29 -8.29 40.85
CA THR A 15 -14.12 -9.00 40.29
C THR A 15 -14.23 -10.47 40.71
N LYS A 16 -14.36 -11.36 39.73
CA LYS A 16 -14.26 -12.81 39.94
C LYS A 16 -12.85 -13.14 40.42
N LYS A 17 -12.76 -13.89 41.52
CA LYS A 17 -11.50 -14.39 42.07
C LYS A 17 -10.70 -15.12 40.98
N PRO A 18 -9.35 -14.94 40.91
CA PRO A 18 -8.53 -15.71 40.00
C PRO A 18 -8.62 -17.19 40.34
N LEU A 19 -8.90 -18.02 39.34
CA LEU A 19 -8.86 -19.47 39.45
C LEU A 19 -7.45 -19.88 39.87
N GLY A 20 -7.33 -20.49 41.04
CA GLY A 20 -6.10 -20.99 41.57
C GLY A 20 -5.43 -21.97 40.59
N CYS A 21 -4.24 -21.64 40.14
CA CYS A 21 -3.38 -22.54 39.38
C CYS A 21 -3.00 -23.69 40.28
N GLY A 22 -3.68 -24.85 40.13
CA GLY A 22 -3.34 -26.07 40.81
C GLY A 22 -1.92 -26.50 40.47
N LYS A 23 -1.07 -26.49 41.47
CA LYS A 23 0.26 -27.13 41.41
C LYS A 23 0.03 -28.62 41.20
N ASN A 24 0.32 -29.19 40.07
CA ASN A 24 0.72 -30.56 39.78
C ASN A 24 0.65 -30.82 38.26
N TYR A 25 1.56 -30.22 37.51
CA TYR A 25 1.97 -30.75 36.23
C TYR A 25 3.35 -31.39 36.39
N THR A 26 3.35 -32.59 36.97
CA THR A 26 4.52 -33.48 36.92
C THR A 26 4.51 -34.18 35.56
N GLY A 27 5.52 -33.87 34.74
CA GLY A 27 6.03 -34.83 33.79
C GLY A 27 5.40 -34.92 32.42
N LEU A 28 5.44 -33.87 31.63
CA LEU A 28 5.58 -34.02 30.18
C LEU A 28 7.05 -33.86 29.83
N LYS A 29 7.76 -35.03 29.76
CA LYS A 29 9.11 -35.09 29.15
C LYS A 29 8.92 -34.74 27.68
N SER A 30 9.25 -33.50 27.28
CA SER A 30 9.32 -33.09 25.90
C SER A 30 10.54 -33.70 25.21
N ASN A 31 10.43 -34.97 24.79
CA ASN A 31 11.34 -35.58 23.85
C ASN A 31 10.87 -35.26 22.42
N SER A 32 10.86 -34.03 22.06
CA SER A 32 10.81 -33.65 20.66
C SER A 32 11.95 -32.68 20.39
N THR A 33 13.13 -33.23 20.16
CA THR A 33 14.14 -32.55 19.35
C THR A 33 13.54 -32.33 17.95
N LEU A 34 12.72 -31.28 17.79
CA LEU A 34 12.38 -30.76 16.49
C LEU A 34 13.70 -30.29 15.87
N LYS A 35 14.31 -31.18 15.04
CA LYS A 35 15.38 -30.80 14.14
C LYS A 35 14.74 -29.74 13.18
N THR A 36 14.86 -28.48 13.54
CA THR A 36 14.53 -27.37 12.65
C THR A 36 15.55 -27.35 11.52
N THR A 37 15.39 -28.24 10.53
CA THR A 37 16.04 -28.12 9.24
C THR A 37 15.26 -27.13 8.36
N SER A 38 14.91 -25.99 8.90
CA SER A 38 14.49 -24.86 8.07
C SER A 38 15.75 -24.09 7.68
N THR A 39 16.45 -24.56 6.68
CA THR A 39 17.25 -23.69 5.83
C THR A 39 16.28 -22.71 5.16
N LEU A 40 15.82 -21.72 5.92
CA LEU A 40 15.27 -20.51 5.36
C LEU A 40 16.39 -19.95 4.47
N LYS A 41 16.28 -20.21 3.16
CA LYS A 41 17.10 -19.53 2.17
C LYS A 41 16.95 -18.05 2.48
N GLN A 42 17.99 -17.43 3.03
CA GLN A 42 18.02 -16.00 3.27
C GLN A 42 17.65 -15.33 1.95
N THR A 43 16.43 -14.84 1.87
CA THR A 43 16.02 -14.00 0.75
C THR A 43 17.03 -12.88 0.72
N LYS A 44 17.76 -12.73 -0.41
CA LYS A 44 18.75 -11.67 -0.59
C LYS A 44 18.12 -10.38 -0.11
N SER A 45 18.63 -9.80 0.98
CA SER A 45 18.10 -8.54 1.50
C SER A 45 18.11 -7.54 0.35
N LEU A 46 16.95 -6.95 0.06
CA LEU A 46 16.85 -5.90 -0.94
C LEU A 46 17.86 -4.83 -0.54
N LYS A 47 18.82 -4.52 -1.45
CA LYS A 47 19.79 -3.45 -1.20
C LYS A 47 19.03 -2.19 -0.84
N PRO A 48 19.35 -1.51 0.29
CA PRO A 48 18.69 -0.26 0.64
C PRO A 48 18.82 0.71 -0.53
N GLN A 49 17.71 1.36 -0.89
CA GLN A 49 17.75 2.44 -1.87
C GLN A 49 18.68 3.53 -1.34
N SER A 50 19.50 4.11 -2.22
CA SER A 50 20.31 5.26 -1.84
C SER A 50 19.40 6.40 -1.41
N ASP A 51 19.82 7.22 -0.44
CA ASP A 51 19.03 8.35 0.07
C ASP A 51 18.57 9.27 -1.06
N LYS A 52 19.45 9.53 -2.03
CA LYS A 52 19.11 10.28 -3.25
C LYS A 52 17.96 9.69 -4.06
N ALA A 53 17.92 8.36 -4.23
CA ALA A 53 16.82 7.71 -4.94
C ALA A 53 15.49 7.81 -4.18
N ARG A 54 15.55 7.80 -2.85
CA ARG A 54 14.38 8.02 -1.98
C ARG A 54 13.86 9.45 -2.11
N GLU A 55 14.72 10.45 -2.08
CA GLU A 55 14.36 11.87 -2.25
C GLU A 55 13.68 12.10 -3.60
N LEU A 56 14.30 11.65 -4.69
CA LEU A 56 13.71 11.75 -6.03
C LEU A 56 12.34 11.08 -6.12
N TRP A 57 12.15 9.94 -5.46
CA TRP A 57 10.86 9.27 -5.42
C TRP A 57 9.81 10.06 -4.65
N VAL A 58 10.17 10.62 -3.49
CA VAL A 58 9.26 11.45 -2.68
C VAL A 58 8.83 12.68 -3.46
N GLU A 59 9.75 13.34 -4.14
CA GLU A 59 9.47 14.50 -4.97
C GLU A 59 8.53 14.16 -6.14
N ALA A 60 8.88 13.16 -6.94
CA ALA A 60 8.08 12.72 -8.09
C ALA A 60 6.67 12.29 -7.67
N ARG A 61 6.56 11.56 -6.56
CA ARG A 61 5.27 11.17 -5.97
C ARG A 61 4.45 12.38 -5.54
N GLY A 62 5.06 13.34 -4.86
CA GLY A 62 4.39 14.58 -4.44
C GLY A 62 3.84 15.36 -5.62
N LYS A 63 4.65 15.58 -6.66
CA LYS A 63 4.25 16.25 -7.90
C LYS A 63 3.08 15.51 -8.59
N CYS A 64 3.13 14.18 -8.65
CA CYS A 64 2.04 13.37 -9.21
C CYS A 64 0.72 13.55 -8.45
N ILE A 65 0.75 13.52 -7.10
CA ILE A 65 -0.44 13.70 -6.26
C ILE A 65 -1.04 15.10 -6.46
N ILE A 66 -0.21 16.14 -6.53
CA ILE A 66 -0.66 17.52 -6.77
C ILE A 66 -1.29 17.64 -8.15
N ARG A 67 -0.63 17.13 -9.21
CA ARG A 67 -1.15 17.15 -10.58
C ARG A 67 -2.51 16.46 -10.69
N ASP A 68 -2.69 15.33 -10.03
CA ASP A 68 -3.90 14.52 -10.09
C ASP A 68 -4.97 14.95 -9.08
N GLY A 69 -4.71 16.03 -8.31
CA GLY A 69 -5.64 16.59 -7.33
C GLY A 69 -6.02 15.64 -6.20
N GLY A 70 -5.14 14.70 -5.84
CA GLY A 70 -5.38 13.69 -4.81
C GLY A 70 -6.45 12.66 -5.18
N LYS A 71 -6.89 12.58 -6.44
CA LYS A 71 -7.97 11.71 -6.91
C LYS A 71 -7.47 10.62 -7.84
N CYS A 72 -8.10 9.45 -7.72
CA CYS A 72 -7.90 8.35 -8.65
C CYS A 72 -8.31 8.77 -10.07
N GLN A 73 -7.41 8.65 -11.03
CA GLN A 73 -7.64 9.08 -12.41
C GLN A 73 -8.62 8.18 -13.19
N VAL A 74 -9.01 7.04 -12.62
CA VAL A 74 -10.00 6.12 -13.22
C VAL A 74 -11.42 6.40 -12.71
N CYS A 75 -11.60 6.55 -11.39
CA CYS A 75 -12.96 6.67 -10.81
C CYS A 75 -13.22 7.96 -10.03
N GLY A 76 -12.27 8.87 -9.92
CA GLY A 76 -12.41 10.12 -9.18
C GLY A 76 -12.46 10.01 -7.65
N GLN A 77 -12.44 8.80 -7.08
CA GLN A 77 -12.35 8.59 -5.63
C GLN A 77 -10.98 9.02 -5.09
N PRO A 78 -10.81 9.21 -3.77
CA PRO A 78 -9.51 9.53 -3.21
C PRO A 78 -8.43 8.54 -3.69
N GLY A 79 -7.32 9.07 -4.21
CA GLY A 79 -6.18 8.29 -4.66
C GLY A 79 -5.25 7.96 -3.51
N THR A 80 -4.78 6.73 -3.43
CA THR A 80 -3.92 6.22 -2.35
C THR A 80 -2.54 5.80 -2.85
N GLN A 81 -2.46 5.32 -4.10
CA GLN A 81 -1.27 4.70 -4.67
C GLN A 81 -0.83 5.41 -5.95
N VAL A 82 0.46 5.75 -6.03
CA VAL A 82 1.07 6.22 -7.29
C VAL A 82 1.57 5.01 -8.08
N HIS A 83 1.02 4.83 -9.26
CA HIS A 83 1.29 3.73 -10.17
C HIS A 83 2.20 4.17 -11.32
N HIS A 84 3.08 3.25 -11.78
CA HIS A 84 3.90 3.45 -12.96
C HIS A 84 3.22 2.80 -14.18
N ILE A 85 2.90 3.59 -15.19
CA ILE A 85 2.30 3.11 -16.45
C ILE A 85 3.26 2.11 -17.11
N HIS A 86 4.52 2.46 -17.28
CA HIS A 86 5.58 1.50 -17.61
C HIS A 86 6.16 0.90 -16.35
N LEU A 87 6.21 -0.42 -16.27
CA LEU A 87 6.72 -1.14 -15.11
C LEU A 87 8.15 -0.72 -14.75
N ARG A 88 8.39 -0.46 -13.48
CA ARG A 88 9.71 -0.10 -12.91
C ARG A 88 10.83 -1.08 -13.28
N SER A 89 10.50 -2.36 -13.45
CA SER A 89 11.45 -3.41 -13.82
C SER A 89 11.89 -3.32 -15.27
N LYS A 90 11.02 -2.81 -16.16
CA LYS A 90 11.28 -2.73 -17.60
C LYS A 90 11.91 -1.40 -18.02
N ARG A 91 11.47 -0.28 -17.43
CA ARG A 91 11.88 1.07 -17.82
C ARG A 91 12.36 1.85 -16.59
N LYS A 92 13.62 1.65 -16.25
CA LYS A 92 14.26 2.34 -15.11
C LYS A 92 14.52 3.81 -15.38
N ASP A 93 14.63 4.19 -16.64
CA ASP A 93 14.81 5.56 -17.12
C ASP A 93 13.58 6.45 -16.85
N LEU A 94 12.39 5.84 -16.80
CA LEU A 94 11.12 6.53 -16.55
C LEU A 94 10.65 6.46 -15.10
N LEU A 95 11.52 6.05 -14.19
CA LEU A 95 11.15 5.79 -12.78
C LEU A 95 10.58 7.00 -12.07
N TYR A 96 11.07 8.19 -12.38
CA TYR A 96 10.69 9.46 -11.76
C TYR A 96 9.97 10.40 -12.73
N SER A 97 9.72 9.96 -13.99
CA SER A 97 9.01 10.75 -14.98
C SER A 97 7.54 10.92 -14.59
N LEU A 98 7.06 12.16 -14.51
CA LEU A 98 5.67 12.46 -14.14
C LEU A 98 4.67 11.88 -15.13
N ASN A 99 4.99 11.84 -16.42
CA ASN A 99 4.12 11.28 -17.44
C ASN A 99 3.93 9.76 -17.28
N ASN A 100 4.94 9.09 -16.69
CA ASN A 100 4.86 7.68 -16.37
C ASN A 100 4.17 7.38 -15.01
N LEU A 101 3.82 8.42 -14.25
CA LEU A 101 3.19 8.29 -12.94
C LEU A 101 1.72 8.68 -13.00
N ILE A 102 0.86 7.94 -12.31
CA ILE A 102 -0.58 8.20 -12.23
C ILE A 102 -1.09 7.82 -10.83
N LEU A 103 -2.01 8.63 -10.30
CA LEU A 103 -2.60 8.37 -8.99
C LEU A 103 -3.84 7.47 -9.12
N LEU A 104 -3.88 6.38 -8.38
CA LEU A 104 -4.97 5.41 -8.37
C LEU A 104 -5.43 5.15 -6.93
N CYS A 105 -6.68 4.68 -6.78
CA CYS A 105 -7.17 4.12 -5.53
C CYS A 105 -6.83 2.62 -5.43
N ASP A 106 -6.97 2.03 -4.25
CA ASP A 106 -6.62 0.62 -4.02
C ASP A 106 -7.38 -0.36 -4.92
N LYS A 107 -8.61 -0.02 -5.33
CA LYS A 107 -9.42 -0.85 -6.24
C LYS A 107 -8.86 -0.88 -7.66
N HIS A 108 -8.26 0.23 -8.12
CA HIS A 108 -7.73 0.36 -9.49
C HIS A 108 -6.22 0.22 -9.56
N HIS A 109 -5.53 0.17 -8.40
CA HIS A 109 -4.12 -0.14 -8.37
C HIS A 109 -3.90 -1.65 -8.50
N PHE A 110 -2.98 -2.05 -9.36
CA PHE A 110 -2.54 -3.44 -9.46
C PHE A 110 -1.94 -3.87 -8.12
N HIS A 111 -2.67 -4.69 -7.36
CA HIS A 111 -2.22 -5.20 -6.08
C HIS A 111 -2.55 -6.68 -5.98
N GLN A 112 -1.53 -7.50 -5.77
CA GLN A 112 -1.64 -8.92 -5.37
C GLN A 112 -2.64 -9.77 -6.17
N GLY A 113 -2.75 -9.53 -7.48
CA GLY A 113 -3.55 -10.37 -8.38
C GLY A 113 -5.02 -10.01 -8.52
N MET A 114 -5.50 -8.91 -7.93
CA MET A 114 -6.89 -8.49 -8.12
C MET A 114 -7.17 -7.98 -9.53
N ILE A 115 -6.23 -7.25 -10.13
CA ILE A 115 -6.30 -6.76 -11.51
C ILE A 115 -4.98 -7.08 -12.20
N LYS A 116 -5.03 -7.63 -13.42
CA LYS A 116 -3.81 -7.87 -14.21
C LYS A 116 -3.28 -6.54 -14.74
N TYR A 117 -1.97 -6.44 -14.91
CA TYR A 117 -1.31 -5.23 -15.44
C TYR A 117 -1.93 -4.76 -16.77
N LYS A 118 -2.25 -5.66 -17.68
CA LYS A 118 -2.87 -5.34 -18.97
C LYS A 118 -4.25 -4.69 -18.79
N GLU A 119 -5.10 -5.28 -17.97
CA GLU A 119 -6.43 -4.75 -17.65
C GLU A 119 -6.35 -3.37 -16.98
N GLN A 120 -5.39 -3.17 -16.08
CA GLN A 120 -5.16 -1.87 -15.45
C GLN A 120 -4.75 -0.81 -16.47
N THR A 121 -3.85 -1.14 -17.40
CA THR A 121 -3.43 -0.21 -18.46
C THR A 121 -4.59 0.17 -19.37
N GLU A 122 -5.45 -0.80 -19.73
CA GLU A 122 -6.67 -0.57 -20.50
C GLU A 122 -7.65 0.35 -19.77
N LEU A 123 -7.87 0.14 -18.46
CA LEU A 123 -8.73 1.01 -17.64
C LEU A 123 -8.21 2.45 -17.57
N ILE A 124 -6.89 2.63 -17.43
CA ILE A 124 -6.27 3.95 -17.41
C ILE A 124 -6.42 4.64 -18.78
N ALA A 125 -6.18 3.92 -19.86
CA ALA A 125 -6.33 4.42 -21.22
C ALA A 125 -7.78 4.89 -21.50
N LEU A 126 -8.75 4.05 -21.11
CA LEU A 126 -10.18 4.38 -21.23
C LEU A 126 -10.54 5.63 -20.43
N ALA A 127 -10.09 5.74 -19.19
CA ALA A 127 -10.34 6.90 -18.34
C ALA A 127 -9.74 8.19 -18.90
N LYS A 128 -8.60 8.11 -19.56
CA LYS A 128 -7.92 9.22 -20.23
C LYS A 128 -8.43 9.47 -21.65
N LYS A 129 -9.39 8.67 -22.13
CA LYS A 129 -9.96 8.75 -23.50
C LYS A 129 -8.91 8.67 -24.61
N MET A 130 -7.97 7.77 -24.45
CA MET A 130 -6.88 7.48 -25.40
C MET A 130 -6.72 5.99 -25.58
N SER A 131 -6.05 5.58 -26.66
CA SER A 131 -5.70 4.19 -26.86
C SER A 131 -4.58 3.75 -25.90
N VAL A 132 -4.41 2.45 -25.69
CA VAL A 132 -3.32 1.91 -24.86
C VAL A 132 -1.96 2.30 -25.44
N GLU A 133 -1.83 2.32 -26.76
CA GLU A 133 -0.61 2.69 -27.45
C GLU A 133 -0.25 4.18 -27.23
N GLU A 134 -1.24 5.06 -27.38
CA GLU A 134 -1.08 6.49 -27.10
C GLU A 134 -0.72 6.74 -25.63
N LEU A 135 -1.34 6.00 -24.68
CA LEU A 135 -0.99 6.09 -23.26
C LEU A 135 0.47 5.69 -23.00
N LEU A 136 0.93 4.62 -23.62
CA LEU A 136 2.31 4.16 -23.47
C LEU A 136 3.30 5.16 -24.09
N ASN A 137 3.00 5.66 -25.29
CA ASN A 137 3.80 6.69 -25.94
C ASN A 137 3.85 7.98 -25.13
N PHE A 138 2.71 8.41 -24.56
CA PHE A 138 2.65 9.57 -23.66
C PHE A 138 3.54 9.37 -22.43
N ALA A 139 3.52 8.20 -21.81
CA ALA A 139 4.32 7.89 -20.64
C ALA A 139 5.84 7.88 -20.94
N GLU A 140 6.24 7.68 -22.19
CA GLU A 140 7.64 7.74 -22.65
C GLU A 140 8.13 9.18 -22.87
N THR A 141 7.24 10.12 -23.13
CA THR A 141 7.63 11.51 -23.25
C THR A 141 8.21 11.98 -21.91
N LYS A 142 9.42 12.50 -21.92
CA LYS A 142 9.98 13.17 -20.74
C LYS A 142 9.13 14.40 -20.52
N GLY A 143 8.31 14.41 -19.47
CA GLY A 143 7.60 15.61 -19.06
C GLY A 143 8.63 16.72 -18.90
N ASN A 144 8.45 17.84 -19.57
CA ASN A 144 9.24 19.02 -19.29
C ASN A 144 8.89 19.44 -17.85
N ASP A 145 9.76 19.05 -16.91
CA ASP A 145 9.63 19.42 -15.49
C ASP A 145 9.96 20.90 -15.24
N ASN A 146 9.93 21.70 -16.30
CA ASN A 146 10.03 23.15 -16.23
C ASN A 146 8.65 23.70 -15.83
N GLY A 147 8.23 23.38 -14.60
CA GLY A 147 7.19 24.13 -13.94
C GLY A 147 7.69 25.53 -13.64
N ASN A 148 7.09 26.48 -14.31
CA ASN A 148 7.17 27.91 -14.04
C ASN A 148 6.58 28.19 -12.63
#